data_2b65abf0de7e34fd40b5af505eb6148c
#
_entry.id   2b65abf0de7e34fd40b5af505eb6148c
#
_cell.length_a   1.000
_cell.length_b   1.000
_cell.length_c   1.000
_cell.angle_alpha   90.00
_cell.angle_beta   90.00
_cell.angle_gamma   90.00
#
_symmetry.space_group_name_H-M   'P 1'
#
loop_
_entity.id
_entity.type
_entity.pdbx_description
1 polymer ?
#
loop_
_entity_poly.entity_id
_entity_poly.type
_entity_poly.pdbx_seq_one_letter_code
_entity_poly.pdbx_strand_id
1 'polypeptide(L)'
;LINFENLTEKFIILSSQKNIKFKTNCTLIKIPTSTNLIKNTIENFIQSLKIQFHDISINNERLTNIKNDSFCYLTKLESEILSHLILEKESTKNYIKENILQIKSTIQTNSLDSHLTRIRKKMNKINTSVKIQSKSEKLLICT
;
A
#
# COMPACT_ATOMS: atom_id res chain seq x y z
N LEU A 1 -7.84 6.03 -28.79
CA LEU A 1 -8.07 4.79 -28.03
C LEU A 1 -7.01 4.72 -26.94
N ILE A 2 -7.42 4.82 -25.68
CA ILE A 2 -6.50 4.65 -24.55
C ILE A 2 -6.27 3.14 -24.42
N ASN A 3 -5.01 2.71 -24.51
CA ASN A 3 -4.66 1.32 -24.29
C ASN A 3 -4.43 1.09 -22.78
N PHE A 4 -5.31 0.30 -22.15
CA PHE A 4 -5.28 -0.01 -20.72
C PHE A 4 -4.55 -1.32 -20.39
N GLU A 5 -3.91 -1.97 -21.37
CA GLU A 5 -3.38 -3.33 -21.22
C GLU A 5 -2.19 -3.46 -20.29
N ASN A 6 -1.48 -2.36 -19.98
CA ASN A 6 -0.26 -2.33 -19.17
C ASN A 6 -0.40 -1.60 -17.81
N LEU A 7 -1.62 -1.28 -17.37
CA LEU A 7 -1.81 -0.62 -16.08
C LEU A 7 -1.78 -1.67 -14.94
N THR A 8 -0.78 -1.59 -14.10
CA THR A 8 -0.65 -2.40 -12.89
C THR A 8 -1.51 -1.88 -11.74
N GLU A 9 -1.93 -0.63 -11.82
CA GLU A 9 -2.73 0.04 -10.80
C GLU A 9 -4.22 -0.28 -10.93
N LYS A 10 -4.93 -0.31 -9.80
CA LYS A 10 -6.38 -0.41 -9.79
C LYS A 10 -7.00 0.96 -10.07
N PHE A 11 -8.02 1.00 -10.91
CA PHE A 11 -8.72 2.24 -11.27
C PHE A 11 -10.22 2.03 -11.50
N ILE A 12 -10.97 3.14 -11.44
CA ILE A 12 -12.41 3.16 -11.73
C ILE A 12 -12.64 3.85 -13.07
N ILE A 13 -13.49 3.25 -13.89
CA ILE A 13 -13.90 3.83 -15.18
C ILE A 13 -15.39 4.15 -15.12
N LEU A 14 -15.74 5.38 -15.51
CA LEU A 14 -17.12 5.79 -15.74
C LEU A 14 -17.38 5.76 -17.25
N SER A 15 -18.39 5.02 -17.69
CA SER A 15 -18.71 4.93 -19.12
C SER A 15 -20.20 4.77 -19.38
N SER A 16 -20.66 5.46 -20.43
CA SER A 16 -22.00 5.29 -20.99
C SER A 16 -22.10 4.17 -22.04
N GLN A 17 -20.96 3.61 -22.49
CA GLN A 17 -20.96 2.54 -23.48
C GLN A 17 -21.34 1.18 -22.87
N LYS A 18 -22.16 0.40 -23.61
CA LYS A 18 -22.72 -0.89 -23.12
C LYS A 18 -21.72 -2.04 -23.09
N ASN A 19 -20.72 -2.06 -23.96
CA ASN A 19 -19.84 -3.22 -24.18
C ASN A 19 -18.36 -2.82 -24.15
N ILE A 20 -17.85 -2.51 -22.96
CA ILE A 20 -16.42 -2.35 -22.75
C ILE A 20 -15.92 -3.59 -22.03
N LYS A 21 -15.00 -4.33 -22.65
CA LYS A 21 -14.29 -5.45 -22.02
C LYS A 21 -12.91 -4.99 -21.59
N PHE A 22 -12.61 -5.19 -20.32
CA PHE A 22 -11.27 -4.92 -19.77
C PHE A 22 -10.68 -6.23 -19.28
N LYS A 23 -9.38 -6.41 -19.54
CA LYS A 23 -8.60 -7.57 -19.07
C LYS A 23 -7.90 -7.33 -17.74
N THR A 24 -8.03 -6.13 -17.16
CA THR A 24 -7.20 -5.67 -16.03
C THR A 24 -8.01 -5.30 -14.79
N ASN A 25 -7.32 -4.97 -13.72
CA ASN A 25 -7.80 -4.59 -12.39
C ASN A 25 -8.61 -3.27 -12.38
N CYS A 26 -9.68 -3.18 -13.20
CA CYS A 26 -10.54 -2.00 -13.23
C CYS A 26 -11.95 -2.30 -12.74
N THR A 27 -12.56 -1.32 -12.12
CA THR A 27 -13.98 -1.33 -11.75
C THR A 27 -14.74 -0.41 -12.71
N LEU A 28 -15.72 -0.97 -13.44
CA LEU A 28 -16.54 -0.21 -14.39
C LEU A 28 -17.83 0.25 -13.73
N ILE A 29 -18.10 1.54 -13.76
CA ILE A 29 -19.41 2.11 -13.42
C ILE A 29 -20.09 2.56 -14.71
N LYS A 30 -21.22 1.94 -15.02
CA LYS A 30 -22.04 2.34 -16.17
C LYS A 30 -22.88 3.57 -15.83
N ILE A 31 -22.87 4.57 -16.67
CA ILE A 31 -23.69 5.76 -16.54
C ILE A 31 -24.71 5.87 -17.69
N PRO A 32 -25.91 6.39 -17.48
CA PRO A 32 -26.41 6.90 -16.18
C PRO A 32 -26.72 5.79 -15.17
N THR A 33 -26.49 6.07 -13.88
CA THR A 33 -26.82 5.18 -12.76
C THR A 33 -27.16 5.99 -11.51
N SER A 34 -27.69 5.32 -10.48
CA SER A 34 -28.01 5.99 -9.22
C SER A 34 -26.76 6.43 -8.46
N THR A 35 -26.86 7.55 -7.74
CA THR A 35 -25.78 8.04 -6.87
C THR A 35 -25.39 7.04 -5.78
N ASN A 36 -26.34 6.26 -5.26
CA ASN A 36 -26.08 5.21 -4.27
C ASN A 36 -25.22 4.09 -4.85
N LEU A 37 -25.44 3.70 -6.10
CA LEU A 37 -24.61 2.68 -6.75
C LEU A 37 -23.19 3.20 -6.97
N ILE A 38 -23.04 4.46 -7.41
CA ILE A 38 -21.72 5.09 -7.56
C ILE A 38 -21.00 5.09 -6.21
N LYS A 39 -21.65 5.59 -5.15
CA LYS A 39 -21.10 5.65 -3.80
C LYS A 39 -20.62 4.27 -3.33
N ASN A 40 -21.50 3.27 -3.36
CA ASN A 40 -21.18 1.91 -2.91
C ASN A 40 -20.02 1.30 -3.71
N THR A 41 -19.98 1.55 -5.03
CA THR A 41 -18.89 1.03 -5.87
C THR A 41 -17.56 1.70 -5.56
N ILE A 42 -17.55 3.00 -5.29
CA ILE A 42 -16.35 3.73 -4.87
C ILE A 42 -15.88 3.24 -3.49
N GLU A 43 -16.79 3.07 -2.53
CA GLU A 43 -16.46 2.56 -1.20
C GLU A 43 -15.84 1.16 -1.26
N ASN A 44 -16.44 0.25 -2.04
CA ASN A 44 -15.90 -1.09 -2.27
C ASN A 44 -14.51 -1.06 -2.94
N PHE A 45 -14.33 -0.16 -3.90
CA PHE A 45 -13.03 0.02 -4.55
C PHE A 45 -11.98 0.50 -3.55
N ILE A 46 -12.29 1.53 -2.75
CA ILE A 46 -11.38 2.03 -1.71
C ILE A 46 -11.01 0.91 -0.72
N GLN A 47 -11.99 0.10 -0.30
CA GLN A 47 -11.72 -1.06 0.56
C GLN A 47 -10.81 -2.09 -0.13
N SER A 48 -10.91 -2.26 -1.45
CA SER A 48 -10.06 -3.18 -2.21
C SER A 48 -8.59 -2.72 -2.33
N LEU A 49 -8.32 -1.45 -2.04
CA LEU A 49 -6.95 -0.89 -1.99
C LEU A 49 -6.26 -1.15 -0.64
N LYS A 50 -6.98 -1.69 0.32
CA LYS A 50 -6.45 -2.01 1.64
C LYS A 50 -5.42 -3.13 1.55
N ILE A 51 -4.21 -2.85 2.00
CA ILE A 51 -3.16 -3.85 2.15
C ILE A 51 -3.26 -4.44 3.55
N GLN A 52 -3.28 -5.76 3.66
CA GLN A 52 -3.40 -6.45 4.95
C GLN A 52 -2.32 -7.50 5.10
N PHE A 53 -1.74 -7.58 6.28
CA PHE A 53 -0.79 -8.61 6.66
C PHE A 53 -0.94 -8.95 8.14
N HIS A 54 -1.27 -10.20 8.44
CA HIS A 54 -1.52 -10.71 9.79
C HIS A 54 -2.52 -9.82 10.56
N ASP A 55 -2.08 -9.12 11.62
CA ASP A 55 -2.95 -8.27 12.47
C ASP A 55 -2.90 -6.78 12.08
N ILE A 56 -2.22 -6.41 11.00
CA ILE A 56 -2.18 -5.03 10.52
C ILE A 56 -2.87 -4.87 9.17
N SER A 57 -3.40 -3.67 8.98
CA SER A 57 -3.89 -3.22 7.69
C SER A 57 -3.47 -1.78 7.43
N ILE A 58 -3.15 -1.52 6.17
CA ILE A 58 -2.83 -0.18 5.67
C ILE A 58 -3.90 0.23 4.68
N ASN A 59 -4.49 1.38 4.91
CA ASN A 59 -5.37 2.03 3.95
C ASN A 59 -4.91 3.49 3.82
N ASN A 60 -4.37 3.83 2.65
CA ASN A 60 -3.61 5.05 2.44
C ASN A 60 -2.46 5.15 3.47
N GLU A 61 -2.44 6.17 4.30
CA GLU A 61 -1.43 6.39 5.33
C GLU A 61 -1.88 5.94 6.73
N ARG A 62 -3.09 5.35 6.86
CA ARG A 62 -3.60 4.85 8.13
C ARG A 62 -3.20 3.39 8.35
N LEU A 63 -2.34 3.16 9.34
CA LEU A 63 -1.97 1.84 9.84
C LEU A 63 -2.89 1.46 11.00
N THR A 64 -3.58 0.35 10.90
CA THR A 64 -4.55 -0.14 11.90
C THR A 64 -4.19 -1.55 12.33
N ASN A 65 -4.23 -1.82 13.63
CA ASN A 65 -4.23 -3.19 14.14
C ASN A 65 -5.68 -3.69 14.16
N ILE A 66 -5.96 -4.71 13.35
CA ILE A 66 -7.34 -5.24 13.15
C ILE A 66 -7.85 -6.07 14.33
N LYS A 67 -7.00 -6.42 15.31
CA LYS A 67 -7.42 -7.17 16.50
C LYS A 67 -7.95 -6.27 17.62
N ASN A 68 -7.45 -5.05 17.72
CA ASN A 68 -7.78 -4.14 18.81
C ASN A 68 -8.25 -2.76 18.33
N ASP A 69 -8.42 -2.58 17.02
CA ASP A 69 -8.84 -1.34 16.34
C ASP A 69 -7.93 -0.11 16.61
N SER A 70 -6.78 -0.32 17.27
CA SER A 70 -5.80 0.74 17.45
C SER A 70 -5.18 1.16 16.13
N PHE A 71 -4.97 2.46 15.95
CA PHE A 71 -4.41 2.97 14.71
C PHE A 71 -3.42 4.11 14.93
N CYS A 72 -2.62 4.37 13.92
CA CYS A 72 -1.78 5.56 13.80
C CYS A 72 -1.62 5.93 12.32
N TYR A 73 -1.11 7.15 12.08
CA TYR A 73 -0.82 7.60 10.72
C TYR A 73 0.67 7.45 10.40
N LEU A 74 0.94 6.94 9.21
CA LEU A 74 2.25 6.90 8.59
C LEU A 74 2.46 8.16 7.75
N THR A 75 3.70 8.52 7.48
CA THR A 75 3.99 9.43 6.37
C THR A 75 3.88 8.65 5.06
N LYS A 76 3.80 9.34 3.93
CA LYS A 76 3.73 8.72 2.61
C LYS A 76 4.87 7.71 2.40
N LEU A 77 6.13 8.10 2.64
CA LEU A 77 7.30 7.23 2.51
C LEU A 77 7.27 6.03 3.48
N GLU A 78 6.83 6.23 4.73
CA GLU A 78 6.66 5.14 5.69
C GLU A 78 5.59 4.13 5.22
N SER A 79 4.49 4.64 4.64
CA SER A 79 3.43 3.80 4.07
C SER A 79 3.93 3.01 2.87
N GLU A 80 4.67 3.64 1.97
CA GLU A 80 5.26 2.98 0.79
C GLU A 80 6.25 1.88 1.20
N ILE A 81 7.17 2.16 2.15
CA ILE A 81 8.14 1.18 2.65
C ILE A 81 7.42 -0.02 3.28
N LEU A 82 6.46 0.24 4.18
CA LEU A 82 5.76 -0.83 4.88
C LEU A 82 4.88 -1.65 3.93
N SER A 83 4.20 -1.00 2.99
CA SER A 83 3.38 -1.67 1.97
C SER A 83 4.24 -2.57 1.07
N HIS A 84 5.39 -2.08 0.62
CA HIS A 84 6.33 -2.88 -0.15
C HIS A 84 6.80 -4.12 0.63
N LEU A 85 7.19 -3.95 1.90
CA LEU A 85 7.61 -5.09 2.74
C LEU A 85 6.47 -6.09 2.98
N ILE A 86 5.22 -5.64 3.08
CA ILE A 86 4.06 -6.53 3.21
C ILE A 86 3.84 -7.34 1.93
N LEU A 87 3.98 -6.74 0.78
CA LEU A 87 3.75 -7.40 -0.51
C LEU A 87 4.86 -8.39 -0.84
N GLU A 88 6.11 -7.97 -0.72
CA GLU A 88 7.28 -8.74 -1.11
C GLU A 88 7.80 -9.69 -0.02
N LYS A 89 7.40 -9.49 1.27
CA LYS A 89 7.87 -10.19 2.49
C LYS A 89 9.33 -9.94 2.82
N GLU A 90 10.17 -9.76 1.84
CA GLU A 90 11.60 -9.49 1.94
C GLU A 90 12.02 -8.45 0.91
N SER A 91 12.94 -7.57 1.25
CA SER A 91 13.54 -6.61 0.31
C SER A 91 14.96 -6.25 0.71
N THR A 92 15.80 -5.84 -0.24
CA THR A 92 17.11 -5.30 0.08
C THR A 92 17.02 -3.84 0.49
N LYS A 93 17.92 -3.42 1.40
CA LYS A 93 18.02 -2.02 1.80
C LYS A 93 18.29 -1.09 0.61
N ASN A 94 19.13 -1.56 -0.34
CA ASN A 94 19.45 -0.79 -1.54
C ASN A 94 18.23 -0.58 -2.43
N TYR A 95 17.41 -1.62 -2.64
CA TYR A 95 16.19 -1.48 -3.42
C TYR A 95 15.26 -0.40 -2.84
N ILE A 96 15.05 -0.41 -1.53
CA ILE A 96 14.19 0.58 -0.86
C ILE A 96 14.79 1.98 -0.95
N LYS A 97 16.11 2.12 -0.78
CA LYS A 97 16.79 3.42 -0.94
C LYS A 97 16.60 3.99 -2.35
N GLU A 98 16.84 3.18 -3.37
CA GLU A 98 16.81 3.64 -4.76
C GLU A 98 15.39 3.85 -5.30
N ASN A 99 14.49 2.90 -5.04
CA ASN A 99 13.17 2.90 -5.69
C ASN A 99 12.07 3.59 -4.87
N ILE A 100 12.18 3.60 -3.54
CA ILE A 100 11.17 4.23 -2.68
C ILE A 100 11.67 5.59 -2.17
N LEU A 101 12.88 5.64 -1.61
CA LEU A 101 13.44 6.89 -1.09
C LEU A 101 14.09 7.76 -2.18
N GLN A 102 14.29 7.24 -3.39
CA GLN A 102 14.91 7.91 -4.53
C GLN A 102 16.32 8.46 -4.20
N ILE A 103 17.06 7.73 -3.36
CA ILE A 103 18.42 8.06 -2.95
C ILE A 103 19.37 7.18 -3.74
N LYS A 104 20.34 7.78 -4.44
CA LYS A 104 21.37 7.03 -5.16
C LYS A 104 22.17 6.15 -4.20
N SER A 105 22.47 4.91 -4.59
CA SER A 105 23.23 3.94 -3.77
C SER A 105 24.62 4.42 -3.34
N THR A 106 25.21 5.32 -4.12
CA THR A 106 26.51 5.94 -3.81
C THR A 106 26.47 6.89 -2.61
N ILE A 107 25.26 7.33 -2.18
CA ILE A 107 25.14 8.26 -1.06
C ILE A 107 24.97 7.45 0.25
N GLN A 108 25.96 7.54 1.13
CA GLN A 108 25.84 7.01 2.48
C GLN A 108 24.90 7.90 3.31
N THR A 109 23.75 7.38 3.67
CA THR A 109 22.76 8.08 4.48
C THR A 109 22.05 7.12 5.43
N ASN A 110 21.75 7.59 6.63
CA ASN A 110 20.95 6.88 7.64
C ASN A 110 19.44 7.12 7.46
N SER A 111 19.02 7.67 6.32
CA SER A 111 17.61 8.01 6.07
C SER A 111 16.69 6.79 6.19
N LEU A 112 17.06 5.67 5.58
CA LEU A 112 16.27 4.43 5.67
C LEU A 112 16.13 3.95 7.13
N ASP A 113 17.22 3.94 7.89
CA ASP A 113 17.19 3.49 9.30
C ASP A 113 16.32 4.40 10.16
N SER A 114 16.31 5.70 9.86
CA SER A 114 15.41 6.68 10.50
C SER A 114 13.94 6.38 10.20
N HIS A 115 13.58 6.07 8.94
CA HIS A 115 12.23 5.66 8.58
C HIS A 115 11.83 4.34 9.25
N LEU A 116 12.69 3.33 9.21
CA LEU A 116 12.44 2.04 9.86
C LEU A 116 12.22 2.17 11.37
N THR A 117 13.02 3.03 12.02
CA THR A 117 12.85 3.32 13.45
C THR A 117 11.48 3.94 13.75
N ARG A 118 11.02 4.90 12.92
CA ARG A 118 9.70 5.53 13.08
C ARG A 118 8.56 4.52 12.82
N ILE A 119 8.68 3.70 11.78
CA ILE A 119 7.70 2.65 11.47
C ILE A 119 7.59 1.68 12.65
N ARG A 120 8.73 1.16 13.17
CA ARG A 120 8.74 0.25 14.33
C ARG A 120 8.09 0.87 15.56
N LYS A 121 8.37 2.15 15.87
CA LYS A 121 7.71 2.88 16.97
C LYS A 121 6.20 2.95 16.78
N LYS A 122 5.73 3.21 15.56
CA LYS A 122 4.31 3.28 15.23
C LYS A 122 3.64 1.89 15.33
N MET A 123 4.30 0.84 14.87
CA MET A 123 3.84 -0.53 15.01
C MET A 123 3.72 -0.94 16.49
N ASN A 124 4.71 -0.60 17.29
CA ASN A 124 4.65 -0.84 18.75
C ASN A 124 3.50 -0.06 19.41
N LYS A 125 3.25 1.19 18.99
CA LYS A 125 2.15 2.01 19.53
C LYS A 125 0.78 1.38 19.33
N ILE A 126 0.56 0.65 18.24
CA ILE A 126 -0.70 -0.05 17.98
C ILE A 126 -0.71 -1.49 18.50
N ASN A 127 0.31 -1.91 19.23
CA ASN A 127 0.46 -3.25 19.81
C ASN A 127 0.30 -4.39 18.79
N THR A 128 0.93 -4.26 17.62
CA THR A 128 0.92 -5.34 16.62
C THR A 128 1.95 -6.41 16.93
N SER A 129 1.65 -7.66 16.56
CA SER A 129 2.63 -8.78 16.60
C SER A 129 3.64 -8.73 15.44
N VAL A 130 3.31 -8.01 14.37
CA VAL A 130 4.18 -7.87 13.19
C VAL A 130 5.43 -7.08 13.51
N LYS A 131 6.58 -7.56 13.01
CA LYS A 131 7.90 -6.93 13.21
C LYS A 131 8.65 -6.79 11.89
N ILE A 132 9.50 -5.77 11.82
CA ILE A 132 10.45 -5.59 10.73
C ILE A 132 11.84 -5.93 11.26
N GLN A 133 12.43 -7.00 10.73
CA GLN A 133 13.79 -7.43 11.05
C GLN A 133 14.76 -6.93 9.98
N SER A 134 15.97 -6.56 10.43
CA SER A 134 17.11 -6.24 9.55
C SER A 134 18.13 -7.35 9.69
N LYS A 135 18.42 -8.05 8.58
CA LYS A 135 19.46 -9.08 8.51
C LYS A 135 20.47 -8.66 7.43
N SER A 136 21.63 -8.18 7.87
CA SER A 136 22.65 -7.62 6.96
C SER A 136 22.04 -6.57 6.02
N GLU A 137 22.05 -6.81 4.71
CA GLU A 137 21.51 -5.91 3.68
C GLU A 137 20.02 -6.15 3.34
N LYS A 138 19.35 -7.07 4.05
CA LYS A 138 17.94 -7.41 3.82
C LYS A 138 17.05 -6.93 4.95
N LEU A 139 15.82 -6.61 4.60
CA LEU A 139 14.72 -6.32 5.49
C LEU A 139 13.64 -7.38 5.28
N LEU A 140 13.12 -7.91 6.38
CA LEU A 140 12.07 -8.91 6.38
C LEU A 140 10.91 -8.42 7.25
N ILE A 141 9.68 -8.73 6.84
CA ILE A 141 8.51 -8.57 7.69
C ILE A 141 8.08 -9.95 8.20
N CYS A 142 7.84 -10.05 9.50
CA CYS A 142 7.51 -11.31 10.18
C CYS A 142 6.52 -11.07 11.33
N THR A 143 6.02 -12.13 11.92
CA THR A 143 5.14 -12.14 13.10
C THR A 143 5.82 -12.80 14.26
#